data_1f30230ab56f22b7be46bd8e7a1725f3
#
_entry.id   1f30230ab56f22b7be46bd8e7a1725f3
#
_cell.length_a   1.000
_cell.length_b   1.000
_cell.length_c   1.000
_cell.angle_alpha   90.00
_cell.angle_beta   90.00
_cell.angle_gamma   90.00
#
_symmetry.space_group_name_H-M   'P 1'
#
loop_
_entity.id
_entity.type
_entity.pdbx_description
1 polymer ?
#
loop_
_entity_poly.entity_id
_entity_poly.type
_entity_poly.pdbx_seq_one_letter_code
_entity_poly.pdbx_strand_id
1 'polypeptide(L)'
;KDLKTDGRHAEVEYIDNWQLDSERRDFTINAIYLDINGKIFDPQSGKTDLKNNNVKFIGDPQKRIEEDYLRIIRFIRFKIMYDFKVEPTTFKAIKLNLIGIKKISKERILLELYKILNLNNFINLNESTELKEIFTLIFPEFKNIKRLERLIKICDYSQINRNLLLAILLIDENDTHEYFCHKYNISNDDKEKLNSSAKNLKLVKENTDFFKKDLEKNIYLYDKNYLINLNILNFVLNSNIKFKDFSEILSK
;
A
#
# COMPACT_ATOMS: atom_id res chain seq x y z
N LYS A 1 -15.22 13.13 -21.52
CA LYS A 1 -14.27 12.38 -22.38
C LYS A 1 -12.99 13.18 -22.45
N ASP A 2 -11.86 12.59 -22.09
CA ASP A 2 -10.56 13.25 -22.22
C ASP A 2 -10.18 13.25 -23.70
N LEU A 3 -10.19 14.42 -24.34
CA LEU A 3 -9.88 14.57 -25.76
C LEU A 3 -8.38 14.68 -26.02
N LYS A 4 -7.62 15.30 -25.10
CA LYS A 4 -6.16 15.37 -25.07
C LYS A 4 -5.70 15.58 -23.64
N THR A 5 -4.68 14.84 -23.19
CA THR A 5 -4.03 15.06 -21.90
C THR A 5 -2.53 15.22 -22.12
N ASP A 6 -1.94 16.28 -21.58
CA ASP A 6 -0.49 16.49 -21.51
C ASP A 6 0.08 16.15 -20.12
N GLY A 7 -0.74 15.50 -19.27
CA GLY A 7 -0.39 15.15 -17.88
C GLY A 7 -0.67 16.25 -16.86
N ARG A 8 -1.01 17.47 -17.28
CA ARG A 8 -1.36 18.62 -16.41
C ARG A 8 -2.68 19.28 -16.76
N HIS A 9 -3.10 19.22 -18.03
CA HIS A 9 -4.37 19.78 -18.50
C HIS A 9 -5.11 18.72 -19.30
N ALA A 10 -6.39 18.55 -19.00
CA ALA A 10 -7.30 17.72 -19.77
C ALA A 10 -8.39 18.59 -20.36
N GLU A 11 -8.58 18.55 -21.67
CA GLU A 11 -9.82 19.04 -22.27
C GLU A 11 -10.92 18.03 -21.94
N VAL A 12 -11.82 18.43 -21.04
CA VAL A 12 -12.90 17.59 -20.53
C VAL A 12 -14.18 17.90 -21.29
N GLU A 13 -14.68 16.93 -22.03
CA GLU A 13 -16.04 16.98 -22.57
C GLU A 13 -17.01 16.41 -21.52
N TYR A 14 -17.99 17.20 -21.11
CA TYR A 14 -19.06 16.73 -20.23
C TYR A 14 -19.95 15.75 -21.01
N ILE A 15 -20.07 14.54 -20.48
CA ILE A 15 -20.93 13.51 -21.05
C ILE A 15 -22.10 13.31 -20.11
N ASP A 16 -23.31 13.68 -20.55
CA ASP A 16 -24.56 13.47 -19.81
C ASP A 16 -25.07 12.02 -19.92
N ASN A 17 -24.22 11.11 -20.34
CA ASN A 17 -24.57 9.71 -20.56
C ASN A 17 -23.76 8.79 -19.62
N TRP A 18 -24.42 8.32 -18.57
CA TRP A 18 -23.83 7.42 -17.58
C TRP A 18 -23.39 6.08 -18.18
N GLN A 19 -24.04 5.61 -19.25
CA GLN A 19 -23.62 4.41 -19.95
C GLN A 19 -22.21 4.60 -20.54
N LEU A 20 -21.98 5.67 -21.28
CA LEU A 20 -20.68 5.97 -21.87
C LEU A 20 -19.61 6.27 -20.80
N ASP A 21 -19.98 6.95 -19.69
CA ASP A 21 -19.06 7.16 -18.57
C ASP A 21 -18.65 5.84 -17.92
N SER A 22 -19.60 4.89 -17.81
CA SER A 22 -19.30 3.57 -17.23
C SER A 22 -18.27 2.79 -18.03
N GLU A 23 -18.34 2.85 -19.36
CA GLU A 23 -17.48 2.11 -20.27
C GLU A 23 -16.00 2.52 -20.18
N ARG A 24 -15.68 3.74 -19.75
CA ARG A 24 -14.30 4.20 -19.55
C ARG A 24 -13.72 3.86 -18.16
N ARG A 25 -14.56 3.39 -17.22
CA ARG A 25 -14.13 2.98 -15.87
C ARG A 25 -13.29 1.72 -15.92
N ASP A 26 -12.53 1.46 -14.85
CA ASP A 26 -11.65 0.30 -14.74
C ASP A 26 -12.42 -0.99 -14.42
N PHE A 27 -13.22 -0.98 -13.34
CA PHE A 27 -13.90 -2.15 -12.81
C PHE A 27 -15.41 -1.94 -12.76
N THR A 28 -16.17 -3.04 -12.92
CA THR A 28 -17.64 -3.05 -12.87
C THR A 28 -18.16 -2.43 -11.58
N ILE A 29 -17.53 -2.73 -10.44
CA ILE A 29 -17.88 -2.21 -9.11
C ILE A 29 -17.69 -0.69 -8.99
N ASN A 30 -16.86 -0.09 -9.84
CA ASN A 30 -16.61 1.36 -9.87
C ASN A 30 -17.53 2.10 -10.86
N ALA A 31 -18.45 1.38 -11.52
CA ALA A 31 -19.39 1.90 -12.50
C ALA A 31 -20.85 1.79 -12.01
N ILE A 32 -21.04 1.81 -10.71
CA ILE A 32 -22.37 1.89 -10.06
C ILE A 32 -22.63 3.36 -9.75
N TYR A 33 -23.76 3.87 -10.19
CA TYR A 33 -24.15 5.27 -10.01
C TYR A 33 -25.39 5.36 -9.12
N LEU A 34 -25.49 6.46 -8.39
CA LEU A 34 -26.63 6.78 -7.53
C LEU A 34 -27.10 8.19 -7.91
N ASP A 35 -28.39 8.33 -8.21
CA ASP A 35 -28.98 9.65 -8.41
C ASP A 35 -29.34 10.33 -7.09
N ILE A 36 -29.76 11.58 -7.15
CA ILE A 36 -30.15 12.37 -5.96
C ILE A 36 -31.39 11.81 -5.22
N ASN A 37 -32.18 10.96 -5.89
CA ASN A 37 -33.37 10.33 -5.34
C ASN A 37 -33.09 8.92 -4.80
N GLY A 38 -31.83 8.49 -4.82
CA GLY A 38 -31.43 7.16 -4.38
C GLY A 38 -31.64 6.05 -5.40
N LYS A 39 -31.98 6.38 -6.66
CA LYS A 39 -32.10 5.38 -7.72
C LYS A 39 -30.73 4.98 -8.23
N ILE A 40 -30.51 3.65 -8.24
CA ILE A 40 -29.24 3.08 -8.72
C ILE A 40 -29.32 2.83 -10.22
N PHE A 41 -28.26 3.25 -10.92
CA PHE A 41 -28.00 2.90 -12.30
C PHE A 41 -26.70 2.09 -12.36
N ASP A 42 -26.76 0.85 -12.87
CA ASP A 42 -25.67 -0.13 -12.86
C ASP A 42 -25.51 -0.80 -14.24
N PRO A 43 -24.99 -0.04 -15.22
CA PRO A 43 -24.92 -0.51 -16.61
C PRO A 43 -23.91 -1.65 -16.82
N GLN A 44 -22.97 -1.83 -15.90
CA GLN A 44 -21.91 -2.86 -15.99
C GLN A 44 -22.14 -4.04 -15.05
N SER A 45 -23.32 -4.13 -14.43
CA SER A 45 -23.65 -5.19 -13.46
C SER A 45 -22.73 -5.28 -12.25
N GLY A 46 -22.15 -4.14 -11.84
CA GLY A 46 -21.20 -4.05 -10.73
C GLY A 46 -21.80 -4.49 -9.39
N LYS A 47 -23.11 -4.28 -9.16
CA LYS A 47 -23.82 -4.78 -7.95
C LYS A 47 -23.78 -6.31 -7.86
N THR A 48 -23.93 -6.99 -9.01
CA THR A 48 -23.86 -8.45 -9.07
C THR A 48 -22.46 -8.93 -8.76
N ASP A 49 -21.43 -8.28 -9.33
CA ASP A 49 -20.03 -8.61 -9.06
C ASP A 49 -19.68 -8.36 -7.60
N LEU A 50 -20.12 -7.23 -7.03
CA LEU A 50 -19.93 -6.91 -5.62
C LEU A 50 -20.58 -7.95 -4.71
N LYS A 51 -21.84 -8.36 -4.99
CA LYS A 51 -22.56 -9.40 -4.23
C LYS A 51 -21.87 -10.76 -4.28
N ASN A 52 -21.24 -11.07 -5.42
CA ASN A 52 -20.54 -12.34 -5.63
C ASN A 52 -19.06 -12.30 -5.20
N ASN A 53 -18.61 -11.21 -4.60
CA ASN A 53 -17.22 -10.97 -4.25
C ASN A 53 -16.28 -11.14 -5.45
N ASN A 54 -16.61 -10.49 -6.58
CA ASN A 54 -15.77 -10.47 -7.77
C ASN A 54 -15.18 -9.09 -8.02
N VAL A 55 -13.89 -9.04 -8.41
CA VAL A 55 -13.31 -7.87 -9.04
C VAL A 55 -13.11 -8.16 -10.53
N LYS A 56 -13.82 -7.43 -11.39
CA LYS A 56 -13.85 -7.68 -12.82
C LYS A 56 -13.61 -6.38 -13.60
N PHE A 57 -12.73 -6.45 -14.59
CA PHE A 57 -12.55 -5.36 -15.55
C PHE A 57 -13.80 -5.18 -16.42
N ILE A 58 -14.09 -3.94 -16.79
CA ILE A 58 -15.13 -3.64 -17.76
C ILE A 58 -14.59 -3.99 -19.16
N GLY A 59 -15.21 -4.98 -19.81
CA GLY A 59 -14.74 -5.50 -21.08
C GLY A 59 -13.54 -6.43 -20.97
N ASP A 60 -12.68 -6.43 -21.98
CA ASP A 60 -11.51 -7.30 -22.05
C ASP A 60 -10.38 -6.82 -21.13
N PRO A 61 -9.91 -7.63 -20.16
CA PRO A 61 -8.90 -7.23 -19.20
C PRO A 61 -7.59 -6.77 -19.83
N GLN A 62 -7.14 -7.41 -20.91
CA GLN A 62 -5.88 -7.08 -21.56
C GLN A 62 -5.96 -5.68 -22.16
N LYS A 63 -7.00 -5.40 -22.94
CA LYS A 63 -7.22 -4.08 -23.56
C LYS A 63 -7.32 -2.99 -22.51
N ARG A 64 -8.05 -3.25 -21.41
CA ARG A 64 -8.22 -2.29 -20.32
C ARG A 64 -6.91 -1.96 -19.61
N ILE A 65 -6.04 -2.95 -19.42
CA ILE A 65 -4.72 -2.76 -18.82
C ILE A 65 -3.81 -1.98 -19.78
N GLU A 66 -3.84 -2.27 -21.09
CA GLU A 66 -3.03 -1.58 -22.10
C GLU A 66 -3.38 -0.09 -22.26
N GLU A 67 -4.63 0.30 -21.99
CA GLU A 67 -5.06 1.72 -21.96
C GLU A 67 -4.43 2.49 -20.80
N ASP A 68 -4.33 1.88 -19.60
CA ASP A 68 -3.66 2.45 -18.42
C ASP A 68 -3.13 1.34 -17.50
N TYR A 69 -1.82 1.14 -17.52
CA TYR A 69 -1.15 0.11 -16.72
C TYR A 69 -1.30 0.33 -15.20
N LEU A 70 -1.68 1.53 -14.73
CA LEU A 70 -1.98 1.77 -13.31
C LEU A 70 -3.15 0.92 -12.83
N ARG A 71 -4.02 0.46 -13.72
CA ARG A 71 -5.12 -0.44 -13.40
C ARG A 71 -4.66 -1.77 -12.80
N ILE A 72 -3.43 -2.21 -13.09
CA ILE A 72 -2.82 -3.37 -12.41
C ILE A 72 -2.67 -3.12 -10.91
N ILE A 73 -2.11 -1.96 -10.53
CA ILE A 73 -1.90 -1.62 -9.12
C ILE A 73 -3.25 -1.38 -8.42
N ARG A 74 -4.19 -0.74 -9.12
CA ARG A 74 -5.56 -0.56 -8.63
C ARG A 74 -6.28 -1.89 -8.42
N PHE A 75 -6.08 -2.87 -9.33
CA PHE A 75 -6.61 -4.23 -9.17
C PHE A 75 -6.08 -4.88 -7.87
N ILE A 76 -4.77 -4.82 -7.62
CA ILE A 76 -4.18 -5.33 -6.38
C ILE A 76 -4.83 -4.69 -5.17
N ARG A 77 -5.03 -3.37 -5.18
CA ARG A 77 -5.69 -2.63 -4.11
C ARG A 77 -7.11 -3.14 -3.84
N PHE A 78 -7.94 -3.29 -4.87
CA PHE A 78 -9.31 -3.78 -4.71
C PHE A 78 -9.34 -5.24 -4.26
N LYS A 79 -8.44 -6.09 -4.78
CA LYS A 79 -8.34 -7.48 -4.35
C LYS A 79 -7.99 -7.59 -2.86
N ILE A 80 -7.04 -6.80 -2.36
CA ILE A 80 -6.69 -6.76 -0.93
C ILE A 80 -7.86 -6.20 -0.11
N MET A 81 -8.48 -5.11 -0.57
CA MET A 81 -9.51 -4.38 0.17
C MET A 81 -10.75 -5.23 0.47
N TYR A 82 -11.17 -6.06 -0.48
CA TYR A 82 -12.42 -6.79 -0.42
C TYR A 82 -12.27 -8.32 -0.44
N ASP A 83 -11.05 -8.82 -0.53
CA ASP A 83 -10.74 -10.25 -0.73
C ASP A 83 -11.53 -10.89 -1.88
N PHE A 84 -11.66 -10.17 -2.97
CA PHE A 84 -12.44 -10.58 -4.12
C PHE A 84 -11.88 -11.84 -4.79
N LYS A 85 -12.78 -12.67 -5.33
CA LYS A 85 -12.42 -13.72 -6.28
C LYS A 85 -11.90 -13.11 -7.59
N VAL A 86 -11.02 -13.80 -8.25
CA VAL A 86 -10.39 -13.34 -9.50
C VAL A 86 -10.43 -14.44 -10.53
N GLU A 87 -10.86 -14.10 -11.72
CA GLU A 87 -10.81 -15.02 -12.86
C GLU A 87 -9.35 -15.26 -13.28
N PRO A 88 -8.96 -16.53 -13.63
CA PRO A 88 -7.60 -16.84 -14.06
C PRO A 88 -7.13 -16.04 -15.28
N THR A 89 -8.06 -15.69 -16.17
CA THR A 89 -7.81 -14.84 -17.35
C THR A 89 -7.31 -13.43 -16.95
N THR A 90 -7.83 -12.87 -15.87
CA THR A 90 -7.42 -11.58 -15.33
C THR A 90 -5.98 -11.64 -14.83
N PHE A 91 -5.61 -12.65 -14.05
CA PHE A 91 -4.21 -12.81 -13.60
C PHE A 91 -3.25 -13.00 -14.78
N LYS A 92 -3.64 -13.76 -15.78
CA LYS A 92 -2.84 -13.94 -17.02
C LYS A 92 -2.62 -12.59 -17.72
N ALA A 93 -3.68 -11.81 -17.92
CA ALA A 93 -3.58 -10.49 -18.54
C ALA A 93 -2.67 -9.55 -17.73
N ILE A 94 -2.77 -9.55 -16.40
CA ILE A 94 -1.90 -8.77 -15.52
C ILE A 94 -0.44 -9.17 -15.71
N LYS A 95 -0.11 -10.48 -15.61
CA LYS A 95 1.28 -10.97 -15.73
C LYS A 95 1.90 -10.61 -17.08
N LEU A 96 1.15 -10.70 -18.18
CA LEU A 96 1.63 -10.32 -19.52
C LEU A 96 1.93 -8.82 -19.65
N ASN A 97 1.27 -7.99 -18.86
CA ASN A 97 1.34 -6.53 -18.98
C ASN A 97 2.18 -5.83 -17.88
N LEU A 98 2.82 -6.58 -16.97
CA LEU A 98 3.63 -6.00 -15.89
C LEU A 98 4.72 -5.04 -16.36
N ILE A 99 5.31 -5.31 -17.53
CA ILE A 99 6.35 -4.46 -18.11
C ILE A 99 5.84 -3.04 -18.40
N GLY A 100 4.55 -2.89 -18.67
CA GLY A 100 3.91 -1.60 -18.93
C GLY A 100 3.91 -0.64 -17.74
N ILE A 101 4.06 -1.16 -16.50
CA ILE A 101 4.15 -0.33 -15.28
C ILE A 101 5.32 0.66 -15.35
N LYS A 102 6.40 0.31 -16.06
CA LYS A 102 7.54 1.21 -16.28
C LYS A 102 7.19 2.49 -17.05
N LYS A 103 6.04 2.52 -17.74
CA LYS A 103 5.55 3.69 -18.49
C LYS A 103 4.76 4.67 -17.60
N ILE A 104 4.41 4.27 -16.37
CA ILE A 104 3.62 5.09 -15.45
C ILE A 104 4.56 6.01 -14.68
N SER A 105 4.12 7.26 -14.40
CA SER A 105 4.88 8.16 -13.55
C SER A 105 5.02 7.61 -12.13
N LYS A 106 6.16 7.87 -11.51
CA LYS A 106 6.49 7.37 -10.17
C LYS A 106 5.52 7.88 -9.11
N GLU A 107 5.03 9.08 -9.28
CA GLU A 107 4.05 9.73 -8.40
C GLU A 107 2.71 8.98 -8.42
N ARG A 108 2.22 8.59 -9.62
CA ARG A 108 0.97 7.82 -9.74
C ARG A 108 1.11 6.44 -9.09
N ILE A 109 2.25 5.77 -9.30
CA ILE A 109 2.54 4.48 -8.67
C ILE A 109 2.58 4.62 -7.14
N LEU A 110 3.29 5.63 -6.63
CA LEU A 110 3.43 5.89 -5.20
C LEU A 110 2.09 6.18 -4.52
N LEU A 111 1.24 6.99 -5.17
CA LEU A 111 -0.09 7.29 -4.64
C LEU A 111 -0.96 6.03 -4.50
N GLU A 112 -0.96 5.14 -5.47
CA GLU A 112 -1.70 3.88 -5.36
C GLU A 112 -1.06 2.92 -4.35
N LEU A 113 0.28 2.85 -4.28
CA LEU A 113 0.99 2.09 -3.25
C LEU A 113 0.60 2.56 -1.85
N TYR A 114 0.56 3.87 -1.59
CA TYR A 114 0.16 4.41 -0.30
C TYR A 114 -1.29 4.05 0.07
N LYS A 115 -2.20 4.03 -0.92
CA LYS A 115 -3.57 3.54 -0.69
C LYS A 115 -3.59 2.06 -0.32
N ILE A 116 -2.72 1.23 -0.92
CA ILE A 116 -2.59 -0.19 -0.58
C ILE A 116 -2.05 -0.36 0.85
N LEU A 117 -0.99 0.34 1.21
CA LEU A 117 -0.37 0.27 2.54
C LEU A 117 -1.30 0.75 3.67
N ASN A 118 -2.26 1.62 3.36
CA ASN A 118 -3.27 2.09 4.31
C ASN A 118 -4.46 1.14 4.49
N LEU A 119 -4.52 0.02 3.76
CA LEU A 119 -5.59 -0.97 3.92
C LEU A 119 -5.33 -1.84 5.16
N ASN A 120 -6.31 -1.96 6.04
CA ASN A 120 -6.22 -2.87 7.20
C ASN A 120 -5.93 -4.32 6.79
N ASN A 121 -6.41 -4.71 5.61
CA ASN A 121 -6.24 -6.06 5.06
C ASN A 121 -4.92 -6.24 4.28
N PHE A 122 -4.00 -5.26 4.29
CA PHE A 122 -2.72 -5.39 3.57
C PHE A 122 -1.91 -6.61 4.01
N ILE A 123 -2.05 -7.00 5.27
CA ILE A 123 -1.41 -8.20 5.81
C ILE A 123 -1.83 -9.49 5.08
N ASN A 124 -3.08 -9.55 4.59
CA ASN A 124 -3.62 -10.70 3.87
C ASN A 124 -2.93 -10.93 2.51
N LEU A 125 -2.09 -9.99 2.07
CA LEU A 125 -1.23 -10.18 0.90
C LEU A 125 -0.37 -11.46 1.03
N ASN A 126 -0.01 -11.85 2.25
CA ASN A 126 0.75 -13.08 2.50
C ASN A 126 -0.06 -14.36 2.26
N GLU A 127 -1.37 -14.31 2.28
CA GLU A 127 -2.27 -15.47 2.12
C GLU A 127 -2.44 -15.88 0.66
N SER A 128 -2.23 -14.94 -0.28
CA SER A 128 -2.35 -15.22 -1.71
C SER A 128 -0.98 -15.23 -2.39
N THR A 129 -0.51 -16.42 -2.75
CA THR A 129 0.79 -16.60 -3.43
C THR A 129 0.86 -15.81 -4.74
N GLU A 130 -0.19 -15.85 -5.58
CA GLU A 130 -0.20 -15.14 -6.86
C GLU A 130 -0.20 -13.63 -6.68
N LEU A 131 -1.01 -13.11 -5.76
CA LEU A 131 -1.09 -11.67 -5.50
C LEU A 131 0.24 -11.14 -4.95
N LYS A 132 0.85 -11.90 -4.03
CA LYS A 132 2.16 -11.59 -3.47
C LYS A 132 3.25 -11.59 -4.54
N GLU A 133 3.25 -12.58 -5.44
CA GLU A 133 4.17 -12.64 -6.56
C GLU A 133 4.07 -11.38 -7.41
N ILE A 134 2.86 -11.03 -7.86
CA ILE A 134 2.62 -9.84 -8.68
C ILE A 134 3.05 -8.57 -7.93
N PHE A 135 2.65 -8.43 -6.67
CA PHE A 135 3.04 -7.28 -5.85
C PHE A 135 4.56 -7.15 -5.75
N THR A 136 5.28 -8.25 -5.50
CA THR A 136 6.74 -8.24 -5.38
C THR A 136 7.45 -7.97 -6.72
N LEU A 137 6.87 -8.40 -7.84
CA LEU A 137 7.39 -8.06 -9.17
C LEU A 137 7.26 -6.56 -9.47
N ILE A 138 6.20 -5.90 -8.99
CA ILE A 138 5.99 -4.46 -9.16
C ILE A 138 6.85 -3.66 -8.17
N PHE A 139 6.91 -4.12 -6.93
CA PHE A 139 7.56 -3.47 -5.79
C PHE A 139 8.63 -4.39 -5.18
N PRO A 140 9.75 -4.63 -5.87
CA PRO A 140 10.79 -5.55 -5.39
C PRO A 140 11.47 -5.10 -4.09
N GLU A 141 11.30 -3.84 -3.71
CA GLU A 141 11.79 -3.30 -2.44
C GLU A 141 11.08 -3.93 -1.23
N PHE A 142 9.84 -4.41 -1.42
CA PHE A 142 9.01 -4.99 -0.35
C PHE A 142 9.24 -6.50 -0.14
N LYS A 143 10.48 -6.98 -0.31
CA LYS A 143 10.85 -8.39 -0.10
C LYS A 143 10.60 -8.88 1.33
N ASN A 144 10.53 -7.98 2.31
CA ASN A 144 10.42 -8.28 3.73
C ASN A 144 8.96 -8.32 4.26
N ILE A 145 7.95 -8.54 3.41
CA ILE A 145 6.51 -8.56 3.78
C ILE A 145 6.23 -9.55 4.94
N LYS A 146 6.95 -10.66 5.05
CA LYS A 146 6.81 -11.63 6.15
C LYS A 146 7.02 -11.02 7.54
N ARG A 147 7.69 -9.87 7.65
CA ARG A 147 7.85 -9.16 8.93
C ARG A 147 6.51 -8.71 9.53
N LEU A 148 5.48 -8.54 8.70
CA LEU A 148 4.13 -8.20 9.16
C LEU A 148 3.53 -9.28 10.07
N GLU A 149 3.91 -10.56 9.89
CA GLU A 149 3.47 -11.67 10.75
C GLU A 149 3.94 -11.50 12.21
N ARG A 150 5.08 -10.83 12.42
CA ARG A 150 5.56 -10.50 13.77
C ARG A 150 4.86 -9.24 14.31
N LEU A 151 4.61 -8.27 13.45
CA LEU A 151 3.95 -7.02 13.81
C LEU A 151 2.56 -7.26 14.41
N ILE A 152 1.72 -8.06 13.77
CA ILE A 152 0.35 -8.35 14.24
C ILE A 152 0.28 -9.14 15.56
N LYS A 153 1.39 -9.74 15.99
CA LYS A 153 1.43 -10.41 17.31
C LYS A 153 1.48 -9.42 18.48
N ILE A 154 1.79 -8.16 18.23
CA ILE A 154 2.02 -7.15 19.27
C ILE A 154 1.12 -5.91 19.14
N CYS A 155 0.56 -5.66 17.98
CA CYS A 155 -0.31 -4.51 17.76
C CYS A 155 -1.33 -4.77 16.64
N ASP A 156 -2.44 -4.04 16.72
CA ASP A 156 -3.43 -4.02 15.66
C ASP A 156 -2.89 -3.22 14.47
N TYR A 157 -3.01 -3.79 13.26
CA TYR A 157 -2.56 -3.15 12.03
C TYR A 157 -3.21 -1.77 11.81
N SER A 158 -4.47 -1.59 12.24
CA SER A 158 -5.18 -0.31 12.13
C SER A 158 -4.53 0.85 12.88
N GLN A 159 -3.68 0.55 13.87
CA GLN A 159 -2.97 1.53 14.69
C GLN A 159 -1.58 1.88 14.12
N ILE A 160 -1.15 1.17 13.07
CA ILE A 160 0.18 1.36 12.49
C ILE A 160 0.14 2.52 11.49
N ASN A 161 0.95 3.54 11.76
CA ASN A 161 1.11 4.61 10.79
C ASN A 161 1.98 4.16 9.59
N ARG A 162 1.77 4.82 8.44
CA ARG A 162 2.46 4.49 7.20
C ARG A 162 3.99 4.52 7.33
N ASN A 163 4.55 5.45 8.08
CA ASN A 163 6.00 5.60 8.20
C ASN A 163 6.63 4.44 8.95
N LEU A 164 6.00 3.97 10.03
CA LEU A 164 6.43 2.76 10.73
C LEU A 164 6.31 1.53 9.82
N LEU A 165 5.22 1.42 9.06
CA LEU A 165 5.03 0.32 8.11
C LEU A 165 6.12 0.32 7.03
N LEU A 166 6.43 1.47 6.44
CA LEU A 166 7.53 1.61 5.48
C LEU A 166 8.88 1.25 6.12
N ALA A 167 9.14 1.70 7.35
CA ALA A 167 10.36 1.35 8.07
C ALA A 167 10.48 -0.17 8.28
N ILE A 168 9.41 -0.84 8.70
CA ILE A 168 9.37 -2.31 8.88
C ILE A 168 9.66 -3.04 7.57
N LEU A 169 9.10 -2.59 6.47
CA LEU A 169 9.19 -3.27 5.19
C LEU A 169 10.51 -3.00 4.46
N LEU A 170 11.09 -1.80 4.62
CA LEU A 170 12.18 -1.30 3.77
C LEU A 170 13.53 -1.22 4.48
N ILE A 171 13.59 -1.05 5.82
CA ILE A 171 14.88 -0.97 6.51
C ILE A 171 15.53 -2.34 6.56
N ASP A 172 16.70 -2.45 5.96
CA ASP A 172 17.53 -3.65 5.95
C ASP A 172 19.03 -3.27 5.85
N GLU A 173 19.88 -4.28 5.75
CA GLU A 173 21.34 -4.12 5.66
C GLU A 173 21.81 -3.57 4.29
N ASN A 174 20.92 -3.52 3.29
CA ASN A 174 21.23 -3.06 1.93
C ASN A 174 20.71 -1.64 1.67
N ASP A 175 20.32 -0.89 2.71
CA ASP A 175 19.77 0.46 2.62
C ASP A 175 18.61 0.57 1.59
N THR A 176 17.78 -0.48 1.52
CA THR A 176 16.63 -0.56 0.60
C THR A 176 15.69 0.63 0.75
N HIS A 177 15.57 1.21 1.97
CA HIS A 177 14.78 2.41 2.24
C HIS A 177 15.32 3.65 1.50
N GLU A 178 16.65 3.82 1.41
CA GLU A 178 17.24 4.95 0.67
C GLU A 178 16.98 4.82 -0.83
N TYR A 179 17.16 3.61 -1.38
CA TYR A 179 16.83 3.33 -2.77
C TYR A 179 15.35 3.61 -3.07
N PHE A 180 14.43 3.18 -2.19
CA PHE A 180 13.00 3.45 -2.33
C PHE A 180 12.72 4.96 -2.34
N CYS A 181 13.30 5.71 -1.40
CA CYS A 181 13.14 7.17 -1.33
C CYS A 181 13.57 7.85 -2.63
N HIS A 182 14.70 7.43 -3.21
CA HIS A 182 15.20 7.97 -4.45
C HIS A 182 14.35 7.54 -5.65
N LYS A 183 14.00 6.24 -5.73
CA LYS A 183 13.23 5.67 -6.84
C LYS A 183 11.88 6.36 -7.02
N TYR A 184 11.17 6.62 -5.92
CA TYR A 184 9.82 7.16 -5.94
C TYR A 184 9.75 8.67 -5.64
N ASN A 185 10.89 9.32 -5.39
CA ASN A 185 10.96 10.74 -5.06
C ASN A 185 9.96 11.13 -3.96
N ILE A 186 9.99 10.39 -2.84
CA ILE A 186 9.08 10.62 -1.72
C ILE A 186 9.34 11.97 -1.07
N SER A 187 8.38 12.46 -0.25
CA SER A 187 8.51 13.74 0.45
C SER A 187 9.76 13.78 1.34
N ASN A 188 10.35 14.95 1.50
CA ASN A 188 11.51 15.12 2.40
C ASN A 188 11.18 14.71 3.84
N ASP A 189 9.96 14.99 4.30
CA ASP A 189 9.49 14.60 5.65
C ASP A 189 9.48 13.07 5.82
N ASP A 190 8.88 12.33 4.87
CA ASP A 190 8.87 10.85 4.92
C ASP A 190 10.28 10.27 4.83
N LYS A 191 11.16 10.87 4.00
CA LYS A 191 12.57 10.47 3.87
C LYS A 191 13.35 10.67 5.17
N GLU A 192 13.20 11.83 5.82
CA GLU A 192 13.85 12.11 7.10
C GLU A 192 13.38 11.15 8.19
N LYS A 193 12.09 10.85 8.27
CA LYS A 193 11.52 9.89 9.22
C LYS A 193 12.08 8.48 9.00
N LEU A 194 12.19 8.02 7.76
CA LEU A 194 12.77 6.70 7.46
C LEU A 194 14.25 6.64 7.81
N ASN A 195 15.03 7.65 7.43
CA ASN A 195 16.46 7.71 7.71
C ASN A 195 16.73 7.78 9.22
N SER A 196 15.94 8.59 9.96
CA SER A 196 16.03 8.66 11.41
C SER A 196 15.71 7.33 12.08
N SER A 197 14.68 6.61 11.58
CA SER A 197 14.32 5.29 12.08
C SER A 197 15.45 4.28 11.83
N ALA A 198 16.06 4.29 10.65
CA ALA A 198 17.19 3.41 10.33
C ALA A 198 18.41 3.70 11.19
N LYS A 199 18.77 4.99 11.36
CA LYS A 199 19.89 5.43 12.20
C LYS A 199 19.69 5.03 13.66
N ASN A 200 18.51 5.34 14.22
CA ASN A 200 18.25 5.06 15.63
C ASN A 200 18.07 3.57 15.91
N LEU A 201 17.62 2.79 14.93
CA LEU A 201 17.63 1.32 15.04
C LEU A 201 19.05 0.77 15.20
N LYS A 202 20.05 1.33 14.49
CA LYS A 202 21.47 0.96 14.68
C LYS A 202 21.91 1.28 16.12
N LEU A 203 21.60 2.48 16.63
CA LEU A 203 21.90 2.86 18.03
C LEU A 203 21.26 1.91 19.04
N VAL A 204 19.99 1.53 18.84
CA VAL A 204 19.29 0.55 19.70
C VAL A 204 19.98 -0.82 19.71
N LYS A 205 20.49 -1.26 18.55
CA LYS A 205 21.22 -2.54 18.45
C LYS A 205 22.58 -2.51 19.14
N GLU A 206 23.27 -1.38 19.09
CA GLU A 206 24.59 -1.16 19.70
C GLU A 206 24.49 -0.92 21.21
N ASN A 207 23.45 -0.23 21.67
CA ASN A 207 23.23 0.09 23.07
C ASN A 207 22.13 -0.77 23.68
N THR A 208 22.51 -1.84 24.38
CA THR A 208 21.56 -2.76 25.06
C THR A 208 20.76 -2.10 26.19
N ASP A 209 21.19 -0.96 26.70
CA ASP A 209 20.54 -0.19 27.75
C ASP A 209 19.59 0.90 27.23
N PHE A 210 19.49 1.09 25.89
CA PHE A 210 18.69 2.13 25.27
C PHE A 210 17.22 2.15 25.77
N PHE A 211 16.57 1.00 25.86
CA PHE A 211 15.21 0.83 26.40
C PHE A 211 15.21 0.31 27.86
N LYS A 212 16.28 0.48 28.59
CA LYS A 212 16.41 0.06 29.99
C LYS A 212 16.86 1.26 30.83
N LYS A 213 18.16 1.33 31.17
CA LYS A 213 18.73 2.39 32.02
C LYS A 213 18.65 3.76 31.37
N ASP A 214 18.76 3.83 30.03
CA ASP A 214 18.73 5.10 29.29
C ASP A 214 17.31 5.53 28.90
N LEU A 215 16.26 4.78 29.28
CA LEU A 215 14.89 5.04 28.83
C LEU A 215 14.41 6.45 29.24
N GLU A 216 14.61 6.86 30.49
CA GLU A 216 14.20 8.18 30.99
C GLU A 216 14.89 9.32 30.21
N LYS A 217 16.18 9.18 29.95
CA LYS A 217 16.95 10.12 29.12
C LYS A 217 16.39 10.15 27.68
N ASN A 218 16.07 9.00 27.12
CA ASN A 218 15.56 8.90 25.77
C ASN A 218 14.13 9.46 25.64
N ILE A 219 13.29 9.34 26.68
CA ILE A 219 11.98 10.00 26.73
C ILE A 219 12.11 11.53 26.67
N TYR A 220 13.15 12.09 27.28
CA TYR A 220 13.42 13.51 27.21
C TYR A 220 13.93 13.96 25.83
N LEU A 221 14.72 13.12 25.16
CA LEU A 221 15.35 13.45 23.85
C LEU A 221 14.44 13.20 22.65
N TYR A 222 13.50 12.28 22.76
CA TYR A 222 12.65 11.84 21.68
C TYR A 222 11.17 11.95 22.05
N ASP A 223 10.30 12.08 21.03
CA ASP A 223 8.87 11.98 21.22
C ASP A 223 8.45 10.56 21.68
N LYS A 224 7.47 10.48 22.60
CA LYS A 224 6.98 9.21 23.15
C LYS A 224 6.50 8.25 22.06
N ASN A 225 5.71 8.73 21.10
CA ASN A 225 5.19 7.90 20.01
C ASN A 225 6.31 7.40 19.12
N TYR A 226 7.34 8.22 18.92
CA TYR A 226 8.53 7.82 18.20
C TYR A 226 9.26 6.66 18.88
N LEU A 227 9.44 6.71 20.21
CA LEU A 227 10.07 5.63 20.98
C LEU A 227 9.26 4.34 20.94
N ILE A 228 7.91 4.42 21.00
CA ILE A 228 7.02 3.28 20.83
C ILE A 228 7.25 2.64 19.45
N ASN A 229 7.23 3.45 18.39
CA ASN A 229 7.44 2.98 17.02
C ASN A 229 8.84 2.35 16.85
N LEU A 230 9.88 2.94 17.45
CA LEU A 230 11.23 2.42 17.40
C LEU A 230 11.37 1.07 18.15
N ASN A 231 10.66 0.92 19.26
CA ASN A 231 10.60 -0.36 19.98
C ASN A 231 9.89 -1.46 19.16
N ILE A 232 8.75 -1.12 18.55
CA ILE A 232 8.04 -2.03 17.63
C ILE A 232 8.96 -2.43 16.47
N LEU A 233 9.61 -1.45 15.84
CA LEU A 233 10.55 -1.68 14.74
C LEU A 233 11.68 -2.62 15.16
N ASN A 234 12.32 -2.36 16.30
CA ASN A 234 13.40 -3.19 16.82
C ASN A 234 12.92 -4.64 17.06
N PHE A 235 11.74 -4.82 17.66
CA PHE A 235 11.17 -6.16 17.88
C PHE A 235 10.88 -6.87 16.55
N VAL A 236 10.28 -6.20 15.59
CA VAL A 236 9.88 -6.81 14.31
C VAL A 236 11.09 -7.21 13.48
N LEU A 237 12.16 -6.39 13.48
CA LEU A 237 13.36 -6.66 12.70
C LEU A 237 14.37 -7.59 13.38
N ASN A 238 14.26 -7.83 14.69
CA ASN A 238 15.17 -8.68 15.43
C ASN A 238 14.45 -9.89 16.04
N SER A 239 14.65 -11.07 15.47
CA SER A 239 13.98 -12.30 15.89
C SER A 239 14.33 -12.75 17.32
N ASN A 240 15.47 -12.33 17.84
CA ASN A 240 16.00 -12.76 19.13
C ASN A 240 15.49 -11.92 20.31
N ILE A 241 14.70 -10.87 20.05
CA ILE A 241 14.20 -9.98 21.09
C ILE A 241 12.76 -10.36 21.46
N LYS A 242 12.46 -10.38 22.76
CA LYS A 242 11.08 -10.42 23.28
C LYS A 242 10.53 -9.01 23.30
N PHE A 243 9.27 -8.85 22.88
CA PHE A 243 8.59 -7.57 22.97
C PHE A 243 8.42 -7.18 24.45
N LYS A 244 8.78 -5.93 24.75
CA LYS A 244 8.45 -5.29 26.02
C LYS A 244 7.51 -4.13 25.73
N ASP A 245 6.35 -4.19 26.32
CA ASP A 245 5.41 -3.08 26.27
C ASP A 245 5.90 -1.98 27.22
N PHE A 246 6.22 -0.83 26.67
CA PHE A 246 6.62 0.36 27.43
C PHE A 246 5.49 1.37 27.58
N SER A 247 4.27 1.04 27.10
CA SER A 247 3.14 1.98 27.13
C SER A 247 2.83 2.49 28.54
N GLU A 248 2.90 1.64 29.57
CA GLU A 248 2.69 2.04 30.96
C GLU A 248 3.79 3.00 31.48
N ILE A 249 5.04 2.78 31.05
CA ILE A 249 6.17 3.65 31.47
C ILE A 249 6.11 4.98 30.74
N LEU A 250 5.71 4.96 29.47
CA LEU A 250 5.59 6.16 28.63
C LEU A 250 4.31 6.96 28.93
N SER A 251 3.33 6.39 29.64
CA SER A 251 2.11 7.07 30.05
C SER A 251 2.28 7.92 31.32
N LYS A 252 3.30 7.65 32.10
CA LYS A 252 3.73 8.43 33.27
C LYS A 252 4.61 9.60 32.87
#